data_e138aeb07f59e4a20260a4fa2a2ac87f
#
_entry.id   e138aeb07f59e4a20260a4fa2a2ac87f
#
_cell.length_a   1.000
_cell.length_b   1.000
_cell.length_c   1.000
_cell.angle_alpha   90.00
_cell.angle_beta   90.00
_cell.angle_gamma   90.00
#
_symmetry.space_group_name_H-M   'P 1'
#
loop_
_entity.id
_entity.type
_entity.pdbx_description
1 polymer ?
#
loop_
_entity_poly.entity_id
_entity_poly.type
_entity_poly.pdbx_seq_one_letter_code
_entity_poly.pdbx_strand_id
1 'polypeptide(L)'
;LIAKQDGVLAGLKVFERVFWLLDPSVKFEPEYQDGQAVKSGTLIGTVFGDMRVLLSGERTALNYLQRMSGIATMTRRYAEILRGSKTKLLDTRKTTPNMRVFEKYAVKVGGGVNHRYNLSDGILLKDNHIGAAGGIAQAVARARAYAPFIRKIEVETETLEMVQQAVDAGADI
;
A
#
# COMPACT_ATOMS: atom_id res chain seq x y z
N LEU A 1 -17.60 -12.64 13.26
CA LEU A 1 -16.56 -12.61 12.21
C LEU A 1 -15.49 -13.63 12.56
N ILE A 2 -15.28 -14.60 11.67
CA ILE A 2 -14.35 -15.72 11.91
C ILE A 2 -13.38 -15.83 10.72
N ALA A 3 -12.08 -15.99 10.99
CA ALA A 3 -11.08 -16.25 9.98
C ALA A 3 -11.30 -17.61 9.30
N LYS A 4 -11.26 -17.66 7.98
CA LYS A 4 -11.37 -18.92 7.20
C LYS A 4 -10.01 -19.46 6.75
N GLN A 5 -8.96 -18.65 6.88
CA GLN A 5 -7.58 -18.99 6.51
C GLN A 5 -6.62 -18.30 7.49
N ASP A 6 -5.40 -18.82 7.56
CA ASP A 6 -4.29 -18.17 8.24
C ASP A 6 -3.92 -16.88 7.49
N GLY A 7 -3.63 -15.80 8.22
CA GLY A 7 -3.23 -14.55 7.59
C GLY A 7 -2.93 -13.43 8.56
N VAL A 8 -2.69 -12.25 8.02
CA VAL A 8 -2.49 -10.99 8.76
C VAL A 8 -3.71 -10.10 8.52
N LEU A 9 -4.33 -9.64 9.58
CA LEU A 9 -5.50 -8.75 9.49
C LEU A 9 -5.09 -7.35 9.04
N ALA A 10 -5.89 -6.79 8.13
CA ALA A 10 -5.79 -5.39 7.73
C ALA A 10 -7.17 -4.88 7.26
N GLY A 11 -7.62 -3.75 7.81
CA GLY A 11 -8.85 -3.10 7.40
C GLY A 11 -10.03 -3.29 8.36
N LEU A 12 -9.81 -3.63 9.62
CA LEU A 12 -10.88 -3.74 10.64
C LEU A 12 -11.67 -2.43 10.78
N LYS A 13 -10.99 -1.28 10.74
CA LYS A 13 -11.65 0.04 10.76
C LYS A 13 -12.51 0.30 9.52
N VAL A 14 -12.11 -0.22 8.37
CA VAL A 14 -12.89 -0.11 7.13
C VAL A 14 -14.12 -1.03 7.21
N PHE A 15 -13.93 -2.26 7.71
CA PHE A 15 -15.02 -3.20 7.98
C PHE A 15 -16.09 -2.58 8.88
N GLU A 16 -15.69 -2.03 10.03
CA GLU A 16 -16.57 -1.32 10.97
C GLU A 16 -17.28 -0.15 10.30
N ARG A 17 -16.55 0.66 9.53
CA ARG A 17 -17.09 1.85 8.88
C ARG A 17 -18.20 1.55 7.86
N VAL A 18 -18.16 0.41 7.17
CA VAL A 18 -19.22 0.00 6.25
C VAL A 18 -20.56 -0.12 6.96
N PHE A 19 -20.59 -0.76 8.13
CA PHE A 19 -21.82 -0.89 8.92
C PHE A 19 -22.26 0.45 9.50
N TRP A 20 -21.32 1.22 10.04
CA TRP A 20 -21.61 2.54 10.60
C TRP A 20 -22.23 3.49 9.57
N LEU A 21 -21.85 3.39 8.29
CA LEU A 21 -22.43 4.20 7.20
C LEU A 21 -23.88 3.80 6.89
N LEU A 22 -24.27 2.58 7.17
CA LEU A 22 -25.65 2.10 7.01
C LEU A 22 -26.51 2.46 8.23
N ASP A 23 -25.96 2.26 9.42
CA ASP A 23 -26.59 2.58 10.70
C ASP A 23 -25.53 2.84 11.78
N PRO A 24 -25.40 4.07 12.27
CA PRO A 24 -24.44 4.42 13.32
C PRO A 24 -24.63 3.70 14.66
N SER A 25 -25.79 3.05 14.88
CA SER A 25 -26.04 2.27 16.10
C SER A 25 -25.38 0.88 16.08
N VAL A 26 -24.92 0.40 14.91
CA VAL A 26 -24.19 -0.87 14.80
C VAL A 26 -22.88 -0.77 15.56
N LYS A 27 -22.59 -1.80 16.36
CA LYS A 27 -21.37 -1.92 17.14
C LYS A 27 -20.53 -3.07 16.62
N PHE A 28 -19.22 -2.83 16.51
CA PHE A 28 -18.24 -3.87 16.24
C PHE A 28 -17.29 -3.99 17.43
N GLU A 29 -17.18 -5.17 17.97
CA GLU A 29 -16.28 -5.53 19.08
C GLU A 29 -15.17 -6.43 18.53
N PRO A 30 -13.99 -5.86 18.19
CA PRO A 30 -12.87 -6.63 17.69
C PRO A 30 -12.09 -7.31 18.81
N GLU A 31 -11.72 -8.57 18.61
CA GLU A 31 -10.78 -9.32 19.46
C GLU A 31 -9.32 -9.14 19.02
N TYR A 32 -9.11 -8.59 17.82
CA TYR A 32 -7.81 -8.41 17.17
C TYR A 32 -7.67 -7.02 16.60
N GLN A 33 -6.42 -6.66 16.29
CA GLN A 33 -6.05 -5.40 15.64
C GLN A 33 -5.39 -5.65 14.28
N ASP A 34 -5.40 -4.62 13.41
CA ASP A 34 -4.66 -4.68 12.15
C ASP A 34 -3.17 -4.95 12.41
N GLY A 35 -2.57 -5.81 11.59
CA GLY A 35 -1.18 -6.27 11.73
C GLY A 35 -1.01 -7.55 12.54
N GLN A 36 -2.01 -7.99 13.29
CA GLN A 36 -1.94 -9.26 14.00
C GLN A 36 -2.19 -10.44 13.07
N ALA A 37 -1.44 -11.52 13.31
CA ALA A 37 -1.64 -12.79 12.62
C ALA A 37 -2.78 -13.57 13.27
N VAL A 38 -3.61 -14.19 12.44
CA VAL A 38 -4.71 -15.06 12.88
C VAL A 38 -4.61 -16.42 12.19
N LYS A 39 -5.16 -17.43 12.86
CA LYS A 39 -5.31 -18.80 12.34
C LYS A 39 -6.72 -19.04 11.83
N SER A 40 -6.88 -19.98 10.92
CA SER A 40 -8.20 -20.46 10.51
C SER A 40 -9.02 -20.88 11.72
N GLY A 41 -10.29 -20.49 11.77
CA GLY A 41 -11.20 -20.74 12.88
C GLY A 41 -11.17 -19.69 14.01
N THR A 42 -10.21 -18.74 13.98
CA THR A 42 -10.13 -17.68 15.01
C THR A 42 -11.33 -16.74 14.95
N LEU A 43 -11.95 -16.44 16.09
CA LEU A 43 -12.93 -15.36 16.23
C LEU A 43 -12.20 -14.02 16.17
N ILE A 44 -12.44 -13.22 15.12
CA ILE A 44 -11.82 -11.91 14.91
C ILE A 44 -12.58 -10.81 15.66
N GLY A 45 -13.89 -10.97 15.82
CA GLY A 45 -14.74 -10.02 16.50
C GLY A 45 -16.22 -10.29 16.24
N THR A 46 -17.09 -9.55 16.93
CA THR A 46 -18.54 -9.68 16.84
C THR A 46 -19.18 -8.36 16.41
N VAL A 47 -20.17 -8.42 15.52
CA VAL A 47 -20.96 -7.26 15.08
C VAL A 47 -22.36 -7.37 15.65
N PHE A 48 -22.86 -6.29 16.22
CA PHE A 48 -24.19 -6.20 16.84
C PHE A 48 -25.00 -5.09 16.16
N GLY A 49 -26.24 -5.38 15.76
CA GLY A 49 -27.13 -4.41 15.13
C GLY A 49 -28.40 -5.05 14.54
N ASP A 50 -29.22 -4.24 13.86
CA ASP A 50 -30.39 -4.74 13.15
C ASP A 50 -29.98 -5.75 12.07
N MET A 51 -30.66 -6.89 12.02
CA MET A 51 -30.32 -8.00 11.12
C MET A 51 -30.32 -7.58 9.64
N ARG A 52 -31.20 -6.68 9.24
CA ARG A 52 -31.29 -6.21 7.84
C ARG A 52 -30.08 -5.36 7.48
N VAL A 53 -29.62 -4.54 8.43
CA VAL A 53 -28.42 -3.73 8.26
C VAL A 53 -27.19 -4.61 8.17
N LEU A 54 -27.07 -5.60 9.08
CA LEU A 54 -25.95 -6.55 9.07
C LEU A 54 -25.88 -7.33 7.75
N LEU A 55 -26.99 -7.87 7.28
CA LEU A 55 -27.06 -8.61 6.00
C LEU A 55 -26.76 -7.71 4.79
N SER A 56 -27.18 -6.44 4.83
CA SER A 56 -26.93 -5.48 3.74
C SER A 56 -25.46 -5.06 3.64
N GLY A 57 -24.79 -4.90 4.78
CA GLY A 57 -23.39 -4.42 4.85
C GLY A 57 -22.34 -5.54 4.73
N GLU A 58 -22.68 -6.76 5.11
CA GLU A 58 -21.75 -7.89 5.28
C GLU A 58 -20.83 -8.08 4.09
N ARG A 59 -21.39 -8.21 2.88
CA ARG A 59 -20.58 -8.53 1.69
C ARG A 59 -19.59 -7.44 1.37
N THR A 60 -20.00 -6.18 1.44
CA THR A 60 -19.12 -5.03 1.19
C THR A 60 -18.01 -4.97 2.25
N ALA A 61 -18.37 -5.08 3.53
CA ALA A 61 -17.42 -5.06 4.63
C ALA A 61 -16.37 -6.18 4.51
N LEU A 62 -16.82 -7.41 4.22
CA LEU A 62 -15.95 -8.56 4.01
C LEU A 62 -15.06 -8.41 2.79
N ASN A 63 -15.55 -7.84 1.69
CA ASN A 63 -14.73 -7.65 0.48
C ASN A 63 -13.53 -6.74 0.76
N TYR A 64 -13.70 -5.63 1.48
CA TYR A 64 -12.59 -4.76 1.89
C TYR A 64 -11.63 -5.49 2.83
N LEU A 65 -12.16 -6.11 3.90
CA LEU A 65 -11.33 -6.78 4.90
C LEU A 65 -10.52 -7.93 4.30
N GLN A 66 -11.13 -8.76 3.46
CA GLN A 66 -10.47 -9.88 2.80
C GLN A 66 -9.39 -9.42 1.84
N ARG A 67 -9.67 -8.40 1.01
CA ARG A 67 -8.66 -7.86 0.09
C ARG A 67 -7.48 -7.26 0.83
N MET A 68 -7.75 -6.41 1.81
CA MET A 68 -6.69 -5.75 2.59
C MET A 68 -5.86 -6.76 3.38
N SER A 69 -6.50 -7.72 4.03
CA SER A 69 -5.81 -8.79 4.75
C SER A 69 -5.00 -9.70 3.83
N GLY A 70 -5.49 -9.97 2.63
CA GLY A 70 -4.73 -10.71 1.60
C GLY A 70 -3.44 -10.00 1.20
N ILE A 71 -3.51 -8.68 0.95
CA ILE A 71 -2.34 -7.85 0.64
C ILE A 71 -1.36 -7.82 1.83
N ALA A 72 -1.86 -7.58 3.05
CA ALA A 72 -1.03 -7.55 4.25
C ALA A 72 -0.34 -8.91 4.50
N THR A 73 -1.05 -10.01 4.29
CA THR A 73 -0.52 -11.37 4.43
C THR A 73 0.61 -11.64 3.43
N MET A 74 0.41 -11.31 2.16
CA MET A 74 1.43 -11.48 1.14
C MET A 74 2.64 -10.59 1.41
N THR A 75 2.41 -9.33 1.75
CA THR A 75 3.47 -8.38 2.12
C THR A 75 4.29 -8.89 3.31
N ARG A 76 3.64 -9.44 4.34
CA ARG A 76 4.30 -10.00 5.51
C ARG A 76 5.25 -11.13 5.13
N ARG A 77 4.84 -12.04 4.23
CA ARG A 77 5.68 -13.14 3.75
C ARG A 77 6.97 -12.64 3.12
N TYR A 78 6.88 -11.64 2.24
CA TYR A 78 8.08 -11.04 1.62
C TYR A 78 8.92 -10.22 2.60
N ALA A 79 8.29 -9.45 3.46
CA ALA A 79 9.00 -8.65 4.47
C ALA A 79 9.80 -9.54 5.43
N GLU A 80 9.30 -10.72 5.76
CA GLU A 80 9.99 -11.68 6.61
C GLU A 80 11.22 -12.31 5.95
N ILE A 81 11.18 -12.55 4.64
CA ILE A 81 12.36 -13.01 3.87
C ILE A 81 13.47 -11.95 3.92
N LEU A 82 13.11 -10.68 3.92
CA LEU A 82 14.05 -9.55 3.96
C LEU A 82 14.52 -9.20 5.38
N ARG A 83 14.02 -9.88 6.40
CA ARG A 83 14.34 -9.58 7.81
C ARG A 83 15.85 -9.69 8.06
N GLY A 84 16.41 -8.66 8.68
CA GLY A 84 17.86 -8.58 8.96
C GLY A 84 18.70 -8.03 7.81
N SER A 85 18.13 -7.80 6.63
CA SER A 85 18.78 -7.10 5.52
C SER A 85 18.54 -5.59 5.59
N LYS A 86 19.30 -4.82 4.80
CA LYS A 86 19.06 -3.38 4.60
C LYS A 86 17.97 -3.10 3.56
N THR A 87 17.51 -4.14 2.85
CA THR A 87 16.51 -4.05 1.78
C THR A 87 15.11 -3.82 2.34
N LYS A 88 14.35 -2.95 1.70
CA LYS A 88 12.96 -2.67 2.05
C LYS A 88 12.04 -3.11 0.90
N LEU A 89 10.92 -3.72 1.26
CA LEU A 89 9.85 -4.03 0.31
C LEU A 89 9.00 -2.77 0.09
N LEU A 90 8.92 -2.30 -1.14
CA LEU A 90 8.15 -1.12 -1.52
C LEU A 90 6.89 -1.51 -2.31
N ASP A 91 5.83 -0.72 -2.16
CA ASP A 91 4.68 -0.76 -3.05
C ASP A 91 4.90 0.09 -4.31
N THR A 92 3.88 0.17 -5.15
CA THR A 92 3.87 1.01 -6.35
C THR A 92 2.56 1.79 -6.48
N ARG A 93 2.43 2.61 -7.54
CA ARG A 93 1.17 3.25 -7.94
C ARG A 93 0.29 2.36 -8.83
N LYS A 94 0.71 1.14 -9.14
CA LYS A 94 -0.06 0.15 -9.91
C LYS A 94 -1.10 -0.51 -8.99
N THR A 95 -2.07 0.28 -8.56
CA THR A 95 -3.14 -0.14 -7.64
C THR A 95 -4.46 -0.32 -8.38
N THR A 96 -5.37 -1.09 -7.79
CA THR A 96 -6.75 -1.18 -8.27
C THR A 96 -7.39 0.23 -8.25
N PRO A 97 -8.14 0.63 -9.28
CA PRO A 97 -8.84 1.92 -9.31
C PRO A 97 -9.63 2.16 -8.01
N ASN A 98 -9.52 3.37 -7.47
CA ASN A 98 -10.14 3.81 -6.20
C ASN A 98 -9.69 3.06 -4.92
N MET A 99 -8.80 2.05 -5.03
CA MET A 99 -8.38 1.24 -3.88
C MET A 99 -7.01 1.62 -3.30
N ARG A 100 -6.33 2.64 -3.85
CA ARG A 100 -4.93 2.98 -3.47
C ARG A 100 -4.75 3.24 -1.99
N VAL A 101 -5.67 3.96 -1.34
CA VAL A 101 -5.62 4.25 0.10
C VAL A 101 -5.57 2.95 0.89
N PHE A 102 -6.47 2.03 0.58
CA PHE A 102 -6.63 0.76 1.29
C PHE A 102 -5.48 -0.20 1.00
N GLU A 103 -5.06 -0.30 -0.25
CA GLU A 103 -3.98 -1.21 -0.66
C GLU A 103 -2.62 -0.78 -0.10
N LYS A 104 -2.29 0.52 -0.17
CA LYS A 104 -1.05 1.04 0.43
C LYS A 104 -1.05 0.94 1.96
N TYR A 105 -2.18 1.15 2.61
CA TYR A 105 -2.34 0.90 4.03
C TYR A 105 -2.05 -0.57 4.36
N ALA A 106 -2.65 -1.50 3.62
CA ALA A 106 -2.46 -2.94 3.83
C ALA A 106 -0.99 -3.38 3.64
N VAL A 107 -0.28 -2.80 2.66
CA VAL A 107 1.17 -3.02 2.50
C VAL A 107 1.93 -2.58 3.75
N LYS A 108 1.64 -1.39 4.28
CA LYS A 108 2.28 -0.90 5.51
C LYS A 108 1.99 -1.80 6.70
N VAL A 109 0.74 -2.25 6.88
CA VAL A 109 0.33 -3.19 7.93
C VAL A 109 1.06 -4.51 7.80
N GLY A 110 1.29 -4.99 6.59
CA GLY A 110 2.06 -6.21 6.31
C GLY A 110 3.57 -6.10 6.60
N GLY A 111 4.09 -4.90 6.84
CA GLY A 111 5.52 -4.66 7.11
C GLY A 111 6.31 -4.15 5.90
N GLY A 112 5.63 -3.83 4.80
CA GLY A 112 6.22 -3.11 3.66
C GLY A 112 6.31 -1.61 3.92
N VAL A 113 6.89 -0.89 2.99
CA VAL A 113 7.06 0.57 3.01
C VAL A 113 6.33 1.17 1.81
N ASN A 114 5.65 2.29 2.02
CA ASN A 114 4.99 2.96 0.92
C ASN A 114 6.00 3.77 0.09
N HIS A 115 5.96 3.57 -1.22
CA HIS A 115 6.52 4.47 -2.21
C HIS A 115 5.57 5.67 -2.43
N ARG A 116 5.90 6.62 -3.29
CA ARG A 116 5.07 7.80 -3.58
C ARG A 116 3.60 7.43 -3.79
N TYR A 117 2.71 8.19 -3.18
CA TYR A 117 1.27 8.00 -3.26
C TYR A 117 0.68 8.54 -4.58
N ASN A 118 1.21 9.70 -5.01
CA ASN A 118 0.79 10.40 -6.23
C ASN A 118 2.01 11.03 -6.94
N LEU A 119 1.76 11.80 -7.99
CA LEU A 119 2.83 12.43 -8.79
C LEU A 119 3.47 13.63 -8.08
N SER A 120 2.82 14.17 -7.04
CA SER A 120 3.35 15.32 -6.30
C SER A 120 4.28 14.95 -5.14
N ASP A 121 4.39 13.67 -4.76
CA ASP A 121 5.23 13.27 -3.63
C ASP A 121 6.71 13.16 -3.97
N GLY A 122 7.03 12.81 -5.21
CA GLY A 122 8.41 12.68 -5.69
C GLY A 122 8.44 12.57 -7.21
N ILE A 123 9.59 12.88 -7.79
CA ILE A 123 9.81 12.78 -9.23
C ILE A 123 10.35 11.38 -9.54
N LEU A 124 9.75 10.72 -10.53
CA LEU A 124 10.28 9.49 -11.11
C LEU A 124 10.42 9.70 -12.61
N LEU A 125 11.66 9.72 -13.06
CA LEU A 125 12.02 9.82 -14.46
C LEU A 125 12.07 8.42 -15.08
N LYS A 126 11.34 8.24 -16.16
CA LYS A 126 11.23 7.00 -16.92
C LYS A 126 11.69 7.20 -18.35
N ASP A 127 11.78 6.12 -19.12
CA ASP A 127 12.16 6.08 -20.53
C ASP A 127 11.56 7.24 -21.35
N ASN A 128 10.25 7.44 -21.29
CA ASN A 128 9.55 8.50 -21.99
C ASN A 128 10.00 9.91 -21.55
N HIS A 129 10.27 10.11 -20.27
CA HIS A 129 10.76 11.40 -19.76
C HIS A 129 12.21 11.65 -20.21
N ILE A 130 13.04 10.61 -20.14
CA ILE A 130 14.45 10.63 -20.53
C ILE A 130 14.57 10.92 -22.04
N GLY A 131 13.78 10.20 -22.87
CA GLY A 131 13.72 10.41 -24.29
C GLY A 131 13.29 11.83 -24.69
N ALA A 132 12.20 12.32 -24.08
CA ALA A 132 11.70 13.67 -24.33
C ALA A 132 12.64 14.79 -23.86
N ALA A 133 13.48 14.52 -22.85
CA ALA A 133 14.47 15.48 -22.36
C ALA A 133 15.76 15.51 -23.19
N GLY A 134 16.05 14.44 -23.94
CA GLY A 134 17.28 14.26 -24.70
C GLY A 134 18.39 13.53 -23.94
N GLY A 135 18.03 12.81 -22.85
CA GLY A 135 18.95 11.99 -22.05
C GLY A 135 18.76 12.15 -20.56
N ILE A 136 19.42 11.27 -19.79
CA ILE A 136 19.31 11.21 -18.32
C ILE A 136 19.79 12.51 -17.68
N ALA A 137 20.95 13.01 -18.07
CA ALA A 137 21.51 14.23 -17.48
C ALA A 137 20.59 15.44 -17.68
N GLN A 138 20.03 15.61 -18.88
CA GLN A 138 19.08 16.68 -19.20
C GLN A 138 17.76 16.51 -18.43
N ALA A 139 17.25 15.27 -18.30
CA ALA A 139 16.05 14.98 -17.55
C ALA A 139 16.20 15.32 -16.07
N VAL A 140 17.31 14.89 -15.44
CA VAL A 140 17.61 15.20 -14.04
C VAL A 140 17.80 16.70 -13.83
N ALA A 141 18.56 17.39 -14.70
CA ALA A 141 18.76 18.83 -14.60
C ALA A 141 17.45 19.61 -14.68
N ARG A 142 16.58 19.29 -15.65
CA ARG A 142 15.25 19.91 -15.77
C ARG A 142 14.37 19.62 -14.57
N ALA A 143 14.35 18.38 -14.07
CA ALA A 143 13.60 18.00 -12.90
C ALA A 143 14.08 18.76 -11.65
N ARG A 144 15.41 18.89 -11.46
CA ARG A 144 16.01 19.62 -10.34
C ARG A 144 15.69 21.11 -10.37
N ALA A 145 15.67 21.73 -11.56
CA ALA A 145 15.32 23.13 -11.74
C ALA A 145 13.82 23.41 -11.45
N TYR A 146 12.96 22.45 -11.76
CA TYR A 146 11.52 22.59 -11.57
C TYR A 146 11.04 22.22 -10.16
N ALA A 147 11.62 21.20 -9.55
CA ALA A 147 11.15 20.64 -8.29
C ALA A 147 11.54 21.52 -7.08
N PRO A 148 10.68 21.60 -6.05
CA PRO A 148 11.11 22.06 -4.73
C PRO A 148 12.31 21.23 -4.24
N PHE A 149 13.29 21.87 -3.59
CA PHE A 149 14.56 21.22 -3.17
C PHE A 149 14.40 19.98 -2.31
N ILE A 150 13.30 19.86 -1.55
CA ILE A 150 12.99 18.71 -0.68
C ILE A 150 12.54 17.46 -1.44
N ARG A 151 12.25 17.57 -2.75
CA ARG A 151 11.77 16.44 -3.54
C ARG A 151 12.92 15.63 -4.10
N LYS A 152 12.87 14.34 -3.84
CA LYS A 152 13.79 13.38 -4.44
C LYS A 152 13.47 13.14 -5.91
N ILE A 153 14.54 12.93 -6.68
CA ILE A 153 14.50 12.55 -8.08
C ILE A 153 14.98 11.10 -8.18
N GLU A 154 14.08 10.22 -8.59
CA GLU A 154 14.32 8.82 -8.86
C GLU A 154 14.42 8.61 -10.37
N VAL A 155 15.37 7.80 -10.85
CA VAL A 155 15.58 7.48 -12.27
C VAL A 155 15.42 5.99 -12.48
N GLU A 156 14.46 5.59 -13.34
CA GLU A 156 14.32 4.20 -13.78
C GLU A 156 15.37 3.91 -14.86
N THR A 157 16.18 2.86 -14.64
CA THR A 157 17.31 2.51 -15.51
C THR A 157 17.21 1.04 -15.92
N GLU A 158 17.66 0.73 -17.15
CA GLU A 158 17.65 -0.63 -17.69
C GLU A 158 19.07 -1.21 -17.89
N THR A 159 20.09 -0.36 -17.86
CA THR A 159 21.49 -0.79 -18.02
C THR A 159 22.40 -0.19 -16.95
N LEU A 160 23.57 -0.80 -16.74
CA LEU A 160 24.56 -0.27 -15.80
C LEU A 160 25.12 1.09 -16.24
N GLU A 161 25.22 1.32 -17.53
CA GLU A 161 25.62 2.62 -18.09
C GLU A 161 24.61 3.71 -17.71
N MET A 162 23.29 3.40 -17.78
CA MET A 162 22.24 4.32 -17.35
C MET A 162 22.32 4.59 -15.85
N VAL A 163 22.65 3.58 -15.02
CA VAL A 163 22.87 3.79 -13.59
C VAL A 163 24.00 4.78 -13.36
N GLN A 164 25.15 4.60 -14.05
CA GLN A 164 26.29 5.51 -13.92
C GLN A 164 25.89 6.93 -14.34
N GLN A 165 25.19 7.09 -15.48
CA GLN A 165 24.69 8.39 -15.93
C GLN A 165 23.74 9.06 -14.92
N ALA A 166 22.86 8.29 -14.28
CA ALA A 166 21.95 8.80 -13.25
C ALA A 166 22.70 9.27 -11.99
N VAL A 167 23.71 8.51 -11.57
CA VAL A 167 24.60 8.90 -10.45
C VAL A 167 25.37 10.18 -10.78
N ASP A 168 26.00 10.24 -11.96
CA ASP A 168 26.78 11.40 -12.39
C ASP A 168 25.91 12.66 -12.53
N ALA A 169 24.63 12.48 -12.93
CA ALA A 169 23.65 13.55 -13.02
C ALA A 169 23.09 14.00 -11.65
N GLY A 170 23.41 13.31 -10.55
CA GLY A 170 22.96 13.64 -9.21
C GLY A 170 21.52 13.21 -8.92
N ALA A 171 21.06 12.07 -9.45
CA ALA A 171 19.81 11.46 -9.02
C ALA A 171 19.87 11.06 -7.54
N ASP A 172 18.74 11.12 -6.85
CA ASP A 172 18.67 10.77 -5.42
C ASP A 172 18.40 9.27 -5.19
N ILE A 173 17.77 8.61 -6.18
CA ILE A 173 17.40 7.20 -6.15
C ILE A 173 17.51 6.63 -7.56
#